data_7e229b0e947c0824eefd22bbad5aae12
#
_entry.id   7e229b0e947c0824eefd22bbad5aae12
#
_cell.length_a   1.000
_cell.length_b   1.000
_cell.length_c   1.000
_cell.angle_alpha   90.00
_cell.angle_beta   90.00
_cell.angle_gamma   90.00
#
_symmetry.space_group_name_H-M   'P 1'
#
loop_
_entity.id
_entity.type
_entity.pdbx_description
1 polymer ?
#
loop_
_entity_poly.entity_id
_entity_poly.type
_entity_poly.pdbx_seq_one_letter_code
_entity_poly.pdbx_strand_id
1 'polypeptide(L)'
;MSDINTTPLVDVMLVLLIIFLIAVPIAIQTIEKLRIPVFESIESKDKVENLLLTVSTTDAAGRSAGEPGFEGASRAGQCRVYFNNITAVSSQELYDQAFERLDAIVQRAGGPEAIMDDPEKIPQVHIRGDVNAPWACVAGAIYNVQAAGYPTVGFISNPVDPNG
;
A
#
# COMPACT_ATOMS: atom_id res chain seq x y z
N MET A 1 58.77 23.96 -9.36
CA MET A 1 57.57 23.11 -9.15
C MET A 1 56.38 24.01 -9.35
N SER A 2 55.55 23.78 -10.32
CA SER A 2 54.33 24.54 -10.54
C SER A 2 53.23 23.96 -9.67
N ASP A 3 52.79 24.73 -8.70
CA ASP A 3 51.61 24.37 -7.87
C ASP A 3 50.37 24.41 -8.74
N ILE A 4 49.69 23.26 -8.87
CA ILE A 4 48.42 23.16 -9.58
C ILE A 4 47.38 23.80 -8.69
N ASN A 5 46.76 24.89 -9.18
CA ASN A 5 45.63 25.50 -8.48
C ASN A 5 44.42 24.55 -8.56
N THR A 6 44.05 23.94 -7.43
CA THR A 6 42.93 22.97 -7.37
C THR A 6 41.57 23.64 -7.34
N THR A 7 41.50 24.97 -7.17
CA THR A 7 40.24 25.73 -7.10
C THR A 7 39.36 25.59 -8.35
N PRO A 8 39.88 25.67 -9.60
CA PRO A 8 39.07 25.42 -10.79
C PRO A 8 38.54 23.98 -10.92
N LEU A 9 39.30 23.01 -10.41
CA LEU A 9 38.89 21.58 -10.42
C LEU A 9 37.72 21.34 -9.47
N VAL A 10 37.82 21.92 -8.27
CA VAL A 10 36.74 21.82 -7.24
C VAL A 10 35.45 22.50 -7.73
N ASP A 11 35.55 23.63 -8.41
CA ASP A 11 34.41 24.34 -8.96
C ASP A 11 33.67 23.52 -10.03
N VAL A 12 34.41 22.91 -10.96
CA VAL A 12 33.83 21.98 -11.96
C VAL A 12 33.16 20.78 -11.28
N MET A 13 33.80 20.19 -10.27
CA MET A 13 33.21 19.05 -9.54
C MET A 13 31.93 19.45 -8.81
N LEU A 14 31.88 20.62 -8.21
CA LEU A 14 30.72 21.16 -7.49
C LEU A 14 29.56 21.41 -8.44
N VAL A 15 29.84 22.03 -9.60
CA VAL A 15 28.83 22.27 -10.64
C VAL A 15 28.26 20.98 -11.21
N LEU A 16 29.12 19.98 -11.48
CA LEU A 16 28.68 18.67 -11.93
C LEU A 16 27.83 17.97 -10.88
N LEU A 17 28.19 18.04 -9.61
CA LEU A 17 27.41 17.47 -8.50
C LEU A 17 26.01 18.07 -8.43
N ILE A 18 25.88 19.39 -8.53
CA ILE A 18 24.60 20.09 -8.52
C ILE A 18 23.76 19.70 -9.75
N ILE A 19 24.37 19.62 -10.94
CA ILE A 19 23.69 19.19 -12.17
C ILE A 19 23.15 17.76 -12.01
N PHE A 20 23.94 16.84 -11.47
CA PHE A 20 23.49 15.48 -11.21
C PHE A 20 22.36 15.42 -10.17
N LEU A 21 22.42 16.21 -9.10
CA LEU A 21 21.35 16.26 -8.11
C LEU A 21 20.03 16.81 -8.68
N ILE A 22 20.11 17.75 -9.62
CA ILE A 22 18.92 18.32 -10.28
C ILE A 22 18.44 17.41 -11.41
N ALA A 23 19.36 16.78 -12.16
CA ALA A 23 19.05 15.94 -13.31
C ALA A 23 18.61 14.51 -12.96
N VAL A 24 18.93 14.03 -11.75
CA VAL A 24 18.34 12.78 -11.26
C VAL A 24 16.85 13.02 -11.01
N PRO A 25 15.95 12.60 -11.90
CA PRO A 25 14.54 12.64 -11.58
C PRO A 25 14.38 11.72 -10.39
N ILE A 26 13.99 12.26 -9.25
CA ILE A 26 13.43 11.45 -8.18
C ILE A 26 12.18 10.85 -8.82
N ALA A 27 12.34 9.65 -9.34
CA ALA A 27 11.21 8.83 -9.76
C ALA A 27 10.46 8.47 -8.49
N ILE A 28 9.72 9.43 -7.97
CA ILE A 28 8.61 9.14 -7.07
C ILE A 28 7.66 8.36 -7.97
N GLN A 29 7.71 7.05 -7.86
CA GLN A 29 6.73 6.19 -8.48
C GLN A 29 5.41 6.44 -7.74
N THR A 30 4.77 7.55 -8.08
CA THR A 30 3.36 7.70 -7.81
C THR A 30 2.66 6.60 -8.59
N ILE A 31 1.96 5.72 -7.88
CA ILE A 31 1.11 4.70 -8.50
C ILE A 31 -0.12 5.46 -9.04
N GLU A 32 0.11 6.31 -10.04
CA GLU A 32 -0.93 7.19 -10.62
C GLU A 32 -2.01 6.44 -11.40
N LYS A 33 -1.80 5.15 -11.67
CA LYS A 33 -2.74 4.37 -12.48
C LYS A 33 -3.71 3.50 -11.67
N LEU A 34 -3.69 3.64 -10.34
CA LEU A 34 -4.68 3.00 -9.48
C LEU A 34 -5.96 3.85 -9.47
N ARG A 35 -7.00 3.40 -10.15
CA ARG A 35 -8.32 4.04 -10.09
C ARG A 35 -9.07 3.53 -8.86
N ILE A 36 -9.13 4.36 -7.84
CA ILE A 36 -9.84 4.05 -6.59
C ILE A 36 -11.29 4.45 -6.76
N PRO A 37 -12.26 3.56 -6.48
CA PRO A 37 -13.67 3.93 -6.49
C PRO A 37 -13.96 4.98 -5.42
N VAL A 38 -14.91 5.83 -5.71
CA VAL A 38 -15.21 7.03 -4.94
C VAL A 38 -16.40 6.77 -4.01
N PHE A 39 -16.21 6.95 -2.69
CA PHE A 39 -17.27 6.96 -1.67
C PHE A 39 -16.95 8.02 -0.59
N GLU A 40 -17.94 8.49 0.15
CA GLU A 40 -17.77 9.46 1.21
C GLU A 40 -16.87 8.92 2.33
N SER A 41 -15.86 9.68 2.70
CA SER A 41 -14.93 9.29 3.77
C SER A 41 -15.52 9.61 5.13
N ILE A 42 -15.61 8.60 5.98
CA ILE A 42 -15.79 8.78 7.41
C ILE A 42 -14.40 8.98 8.02
N GLU A 43 -14.17 10.14 8.62
CA GLU A 43 -12.93 10.40 9.37
C GLU A 43 -12.79 9.37 10.50
N SER A 44 -11.81 8.50 10.38
CA SER A 44 -11.44 7.63 11.50
C SER A 44 -10.52 8.38 12.45
N LYS A 45 -11.05 8.79 13.59
CA LYS A 45 -10.27 9.30 14.71
C LYS A 45 -9.59 8.13 15.43
N ASP A 46 -8.27 8.14 15.35
CA ASP A 46 -7.31 7.61 16.35
C ASP A 46 -7.32 6.14 16.80
N LYS A 47 -6.17 5.51 16.72
CA LYS A 47 -5.29 5.01 17.76
C LYS A 47 -4.63 3.66 17.54
N VAL A 48 -5.01 2.88 16.59
CA VAL A 48 -4.29 1.66 16.23
C VAL A 48 -3.95 1.77 14.75
N GLU A 49 -2.70 1.51 14.37
CA GLU A 49 -2.32 1.49 12.97
C GLU A 49 -3.19 0.50 12.20
N ASN A 50 -4.17 1.02 11.49
CA ASN A 50 -5.08 0.23 10.68
C ASN A 50 -4.29 -0.56 9.63
N LEU A 51 -4.75 -1.76 9.37
CA LEU A 51 -4.17 -2.58 8.33
C LEU A 51 -4.68 -2.10 6.97
N LEU A 52 -3.76 -1.70 6.09
CA LEU A 52 -4.10 -1.29 4.74
C LEU A 52 -3.85 -2.41 3.75
N LEU A 53 -4.89 -2.81 3.04
CA LEU A 53 -4.81 -3.75 1.92
C LEU A 53 -5.18 -3.06 0.62
N THR A 54 -4.38 -3.27 -0.41
CA THR A 54 -4.72 -2.86 -1.77
C THR A 54 -5.02 -4.10 -2.60
N VAL A 55 -6.21 -4.16 -3.18
CA VAL A 55 -6.65 -5.25 -4.04
C VAL A 55 -6.67 -4.78 -5.48
N SER A 56 -5.93 -5.45 -6.33
CA SER A 56 -5.82 -5.17 -7.75
C SER A 56 -5.79 -6.48 -8.55
N THR A 57 -5.55 -6.38 -9.83
CA THR A 57 -5.30 -7.52 -10.71
C THR A 57 -4.08 -7.25 -11.58
N THR A 58 -3.54 -8.28 -12.19
CA THR A 58 -2.55 -8.12 -13.24
C THR A 58 -3.14 -7.39 -14.45
N ASP A 59 -2.28 -6.80 -15.27
CA ASP A 59 -2.68 -6.27 -16.57
C ASP A 59 -2.94 -7.41 -17.58
N ALA A 60 -3.28 -7.05 -18.81
CA ALA A 60 -3.53 -8.03 -19.88
C ALA A 60 -2.29 -8.87 -20.25
N ALA A 61 -1.10 -8.37 -19.94
CA ALA A 61 0.17 -9.07 -20.16
C ALA A 61 0.62 -9.89 -18.93
N GLY A 62 -0.16 -9.89 -17.84
CA GLY A 62 0.14 -10.62 -16.61
C GLY A 62 1.08 -9.90 -15.64
N ARG A 63 1.37 -8.61 -15.89
CA ARG A 63 2.23 -7.79 -15.02
C ARG A 63 1.45 -7.25 -13.84
N SER A 64 2.11 -7.14 -12.70
CA SER A 64 1.54 -6.62 -11.46
C SER A 64 1.81 -5.11 -11.32
N ALA A 65 1.00 -4.42 -10.51
CA ALA A 65 1.24 -3.02 -10.20
C ALA A 65 2.63 -2.85 -9.55
N GLY A 66 3.41 -1.90 -10.07
CA GLY A 66 4.81 -1.68 -9.68
C GLY A 66 5.83 -2.35 -10.60
N GLU A 67 5.43 -3.27 -11.47
CA GLU A 67 6.33 -3.84 -12.49
C GLU A 67 6.49 -2.88 -13.70
N PRO A 68 7.69 -2.83 -14.30
CA PRO A 68 7.91 -2.01 -15.49
C PRO A 68 6.96 -2.38 -16.63
N GLY A 69 6.30 -1.37 -17.20
CA GLY A 69 5.36 -1.56 -18.31
C GLY A 69 3.95 -1.98 -17.87
N PHE A 70 3.62 -2.00 -16.58
CA PHE A 70 2.25 -2.21 -16.12
C PHE A 70 1.29 -1.18 -16.73
N GLU A 71 0.26 -1.62 -17.42
CA GLU A 71 -0.70 -0.77 -18.14
C GLU A 71 -1.97 -0.48 -17.35
N GLY A 72 -2.14 -1.13 -16.21
CA GLY A 72 -3.31 -1.01 -15.34
C GLY A 72 -4.01 -2.34 -15.15
N ALA A 73 -4.78 -2.46 -14.06
CA ALA A 73 -5.51 -3.67 -13.73
C ALA A 73 -6.51 -4.07 -14.83
N SER A 74 -6.52 -5.34 -15.17
CA SER A 74 -7.46 -5.94 -16.12
C SER A 74 -8.49 -6.77 -15.38
N ARG A 75 -9.76 -6.69 -15.83
CA ARG A 75 -10.83 -7.54 -15.29
C ARG A 75 -10.59 -9.04 -15.51
N ALA A 76 -9.80 -9.38 -16.53
CA ALA A 76 -9.39 -10.75 -16.81
C ALA A 76 -8.06 -11.13 -16.16
N GLY A 77 -7.44 -10.19 -15.43
CA GLY A 77 -6.17 -10.40 -14.75
C GLY A 77 -6.30 -11.27 -13.50
N GLN A 78 -5.17 -11.75 -13.01
CA GLN A 78 -5.10 -12.51 -11.77
C GLN A 78 -5.18 -11.57 -10.56
N CYS A 79 -5.89 -11.97 -9.52
CA CYS A 79 -5.96 -11.21 -8.28
C CYS A 79 -4.56 -10.96 -7.69
N ARG A 80 -4.35 -9.74 -7.23
CA ARG A 80 -3.15 -9.30 -6.52
C ARG A 80 -3.56 -8.51 -5.29
N VAL A 81 -3.13 -8.96 -4.13
CA VAL A 81 -3.35 -8.27 -2.86
C VAL A 81 -2.02 -7.76 -2.35
N TYR A 82 -1.96 -6.50 -2.01
CA TYR A 82 -0.75 -5.85 -1.48
C TYR A 82 -0.97 -5.52 -0.02
N PHE A 83 -0.11 -6.04 0.83
CA PHE A 83 -0.11 -5.75 2.26
C PHE A 83 0.71 -4.48 2.51
N ASN A 84 0.08 -3.45 3.08
CA ASN A 84 0.70 -2.13 3.29
C ASN A 84 1.36 -1.53 2.03
N ASN A 85 0.84 -1.81 0.85
CA ASN A 85 1.33 -1.30 -0.45
C ASN A 85 2.78 -1.68 -0.80
N ILE A 86 3.35 -2.71 -0.20
CA ILE A 86 4.76 -3.06 -0.41
C ILE A 86 4.90 -4.18 -1.42
N THR A 87 4.33 -5.34 -1.15
CA THR A 87 4.47 -6.53 -2.01
C THR A 87 3.14 -7.23 -2.20
N ALA A 88 2.96 -7.83 -3.36
CA ALA A 88 1.84 -8.73 -3.58
C ALA A 88 2.05 -10.00 -2.76
N VAL A 89 1.00 -10.39 -2.04
CA VAL A 89 1.00 -11.58 -1.19
C VAL A 89 -0.01 -12.61 -1.71
N SER A 90 0.29 -13.89 -1.54
CA SER A 90 -0.68 -14.96 -1.76
C SER A 90 -1.75 -14.96 -0.67
N SER A 91 -2.84 -15.70 -0.87
CA SER A 91 -3.90 -15.82 0.14
C SER A 91 -3.39 -16.38 1.47
N GLN A 92 -2.47 -17.35 1.41
CA GLN A 92 -1.88 -17.94 2.60
C GLN A 92 -0.97 -16.94 3.33
N GLU A 93 -0.09 -16.27 2.58
CA GLU A 93 0.79 -15.24 3.14
C GLU A 93 0.00 -14.07 3.74
N LEU A 94 -1.11 -13.67 3.10
CA LEU A 94 -2.00 -12.64 3.63
C LEU A 94 -2.57 -13.05 4.99
N TYR A 95 -3.07 -14.28 5.08
CA TYR A 95 -3.59 -14.82 6.33
C TYR A 95 -2.52 -14.85 7.41
N ASP A 96 -1.35 -15.42 7.11
CA ASP A 96 -0.25 -15.58 8.06
C ASP A 96 0.25 -14.22 8.58
N GLN A 97 0.48 -13.25 7.68
CA GLN A 97 0.93 -11.91 8.06
C GLN A 97 -0.14 -11.15 8.87
N ALA A 98 -1.41 -11.28 8.50
CA ALA A 98 -2.50 -10.67 9.24
C ALA A 98 -2.63 -11.27 10.64
N PHE A 99 -2.54 -12.59 10.74
CA PHE A 99 -2.60 -13.31 12.01
C PHE A 99 -1.43 -12.96 12.95
N GLU A 100 -0.18 -12.99 12.44
CA GLU A 100 1.01 -12.63 13.23
C GLU A 100 0.92 -11.19 13.76
N ARG A 101 0.44 -10.26 12.91
CA ARG A 101 0.29 -8.87 13.31
C ARG A 101 -0.78 -8.72 14.39
N LEU A 102 -1.91 -9.42 14.26
CA LEU A 102 -2.96 -9.39 15.28
C LEU A 102 -2.47 -10.00 16.59
N ASP A 103 -1.80 -11.15 16.55
CA ASP A 103 -1.24 -11.80 17.73
C ASP A 103 -0.28 -10.87 18.47
N ALA A 104 0.61 -10.19 17.73
CA ALA A 104 1.52 -9.20 18.32
C ALA A 104 0.78 -8.03 19.02
N ILE A 105 -0.37 -7.61 18.50
CA ILE A 105 -1.21 -6.57 19.09
C ILE A 105 -1.89 -7.10 20.37
N VAL A 106 -2.44 -8.30 20.30
CA VAL A 106 -3.07 -8.98 21.43
C VAL A 106 -2.09 -9.14 22.59
N GLN A 107 -0.87 -9.60 22.30
CA GLN A 107 0.19 -9.77 23.32
C GLN A 107 0.58 -8.43 23.96
N ARG A 108 0.71 -7.36 23.17
CA ARG A 108 1.01 -6.01 23.70
C ARG A 108 -0.14 -5.44 24.54
N ALA A 109 -1.37 -5.79 24.23
CA ALA A 109 -2.55 -5.33 24.97
C ALA A 109 -2.75 -6.04 26.32
N GLY A 110 -1.98 -7.10 26.58
CA GLY A 110 -2.08 -7.88 27.83
C GLY A 110 -2.78 -9.22 27.66
N GLY A 111 -2.96 -9.69 26.45
CA GLY A 111 -3.55 -10.98 26.12
C GLY A 111 -4.99 -10.92 25.59
N PRO A 112 -5.57 -12.07 25.25
CA PRO A 112 -6.91 -12.16 24.66
C PRO A 112 -8.03 -11.56 25.51
N GLU A 113 -7.92 -11.69 26.84
CA GLU A 113 -8.93 -11.17 27.77
C GLU A 113 -9.02 -9.65 27.71
N ALA A 114 -7.88 -8.95 27.61
CA ALA A 114 -7.84 -7.49 27.49
C ALA A 114 -8.44 -6.95 26.18
N ILE A 115 -8.49 -7.78 25.15
CA ILE A 115 -9.13 -7.45 23.87
C ILE A 115 -10.64 -7.73 23.91
N MET A 116 -11.08 -8.77 24.63
CA MET A 116 -12.50 -9.05 24.81
C MET A 116 -13.22 -7.95 25.59
N ASP A 117 -12.53 -7.32 26.55
CA ASP A 117 -13.06 -6.20 27.31
C ASP A 117 -13.15 -4.89 26.51
N ASP A 118 -12.31 -4.76 25.48
CA ASP A 118 -12.25 -3.56 24.65
C ASP A 118 -11.96 -3.91 23.18
N PRO A 119 -13.00 -4.25 22.41
CA PRO A 119 -12.85 -4.61 20.99
C PRO A 119 -12.28 -3.49 20.10
N GLU A 120 -12.34 -2.23 20.56
CA GLU A 120 -11.77 -1.09 19.81
C GLU A 120 -10.23 -1.12 19.76
N LYS A 121 -9.60 -1.95 20.58
CA LYS A 121 -8.16 -2.21 20.53
C LYS A 121 -7.74 -3.06 19.34
N ILE A 122 -8.67 -3.72 18.67
CA ILE A 122 -8.38 -4.44 17.43
C ILE A 122 -8.36 -3.43 16.28
N PRO A 123 -7.27 -3.36 15.52
CA PRO A 123 -7.20 -2.46 14.38
C PRO A 123 -8.23 -2.83 13.32
N GLN A 124 -8.71 -1.84 12.61
CA GLN A 124 -9.58 -2.06 11.46
C GLN A 124 -8.74 -2.40 10.23
N VAL A 125 -9.29 -3.24 9.37
CA VAL A 125 -8.70 -3.50 8.06
C VAL A 125 -9.34 -2.54 7.06
N HIS A 126 -8.52 -1.74 6.41
CA HIS A 126 -8.95 -0.84 5.35
C HIS A 126 -8.56 -1.43 3.99
N ILE A 127 -9.54 -1.68 3.15
CA ILE A 127 -9.35 -2.23 1.81
C ILE A 127 -9.51 -1.13 0.78
N ARG A 128 -8.48 -0.99 -0.07
CA ARG A 128 -8.52 -0.18 -1.27
C ARG A 128 -8.58 -1.11 -2.47
N GLY A 129 -9.67 -1.09 -3.21
CA GLY A 129 -9.87 -1.91 -4.42
C GLY A 129 -9.68 -1.09 -5.69
N ASP A 130 -8.99 -1.65 -6.69
CA ASP A 130 -9.01 -1.11 -8.05
C ASP A 130 -10.40 -1.33 -8.67
N VAL A 131 -10.91 -0.35 -9.43
CA VAL A 131 -12.23 -0.42 -10.08
C VAL A 131 -12.35 -1.56 -11.10
N ASN A 132 -11.23 -2.03 -11.63
CA ASN A 132 -11.18 -3.14 -12.57
C ASN A 132 -10.98 -4.50 -11.87
N ALA A 133 -10.69 -4.50 -10.56
CA ALA A 133 -10.57 -5.75 -9.81
C ALA A 133 -11.95 -6.41 -9.67
N PRO A 134 -12.11 -7.68 -10.06
CA PRO A 134 -13.34 -8.42 -9.84
C PRO A 134 -13.70 -8.48 -8.35
N TRP A 135 -14.99 -8.41 -8.03
CA TRP A 135 -15.46 -8.54 -6.65
C TRP A 135 -14.93 -9.80 -5.94
N ALA A 136 -14.75 -10.89 -6.67
CA ALA A 136 -14.18 -12.13 -6.11
C ALA A 136 -12.80 -11.93 -5.48
N CYS A 137 -11.95 -11.04 -6.03
CA CYS A 137 -10.64 -10.72 -5.46
C CYS A 137 -10.77 -9.97 -4.13
N VAL A 138 -11.69 -9.02 -4.06
CA VAL A 138 -11.98 -8.26 -2.85
C VAL A 138 -12.58 -9.16 -1.77
N ALA A 139 -13.56 -10.00 -2.14
CA ALA A 139 -14.19 -10.96 -1.24
C ALA A 139 -13.19 -11.97 -0.67
N GLY A 140 -12.26 -12.45 -1.49
CA GLY A 140 -11.17 -13.32 -1.05
C GLY A 140 -10.23 -12.63 -0.03
N ALA A 141 -9.89 -11.39 -0.24
CA ALA A 141 -9.09 -10.60 0.71
C ALA A 141 -9.84 -10.41 2.04
N ILE A 142 -11.13 -10.05 1.99
CA ILE A 142 -11.98 -9.92 3.18
C ILE A 142 -12.02 -11.23 3.97
N TYR A 143 -12.28 -12.33 3.28
CA TYR A 143 -12.35 -13.65 3.91
C TYR A 143 -11.06 -13.99 4.67
N ASN A 144 -9.90 -13.78 4.06
CA ASN A 144 -8.61 -14.10 4.69
C ASN A 144 -8.34 -13.25 5.94
N VAL A 145 -8.62 -11.95 5.91
CA VAL A 145 -8.39 -11.10 7.08
C VAL A 145 -9.41 -11.35 8.19
N GLN A 146 -10.65 -11.66 7.86
CA GLN A 146 -11.64 -12.04 8.86
C GLN A 146 -11.31 -13.39 9.48
N ALA A 147 -10.85 -14.37 8.69
CA ALA A 147 -10.36 -15.64 9.18
C ALA A 147 -9.13 -15.48 10.09
N ALA A 148 -8.28 -14.49 9.84
CA ALA A 148 -7.15 -14.14 10.70
C ALA A 148 -7.56 -13.45 12.02
N GLY A 149 -8.84 -13.08 12.18
CA GLY A 149 -9.39 -12.55 13.42
C GLY A 149 -9.74 -11.06 13.44
N TYR A 150 -9.68 -10.37 12.27
CA TYR A 150 -10.11 -8.97 12.17
C TYR A 150 -11.63 -8.87 11.99
N PRO A 151 -12.38 -8.32 12.96
CA PRO A 151 -13.84 -8.29 12.87
C PRO A 151 -14.37 -7.19 11.95
N THR A 152 -13.61 -6.09 11.81
CA THR A 152 -14.06 -4.90 11.11
C THR A 152 -13.23 -4.64 9.87
N VAL A 153 -13.92 -4.58 8.73
CA VAL A 153 -13.34 -4.25 7.43
C VAL A 153 -14.01 -3.02 6.89
N GLY A 154 -13.22 -1.99 6.60
CA GLY A 154 -13.65 -0.75 5.96
C GLY A 154 -13.12 -0.64 4.54
N PHE A 155 -13.80 0.14 3.70
CA PHE A 155 -13.33 0.44 2.35
C PHE A 155 -12.83 1.87 2.28
N ILE A 156 -11.68 2.04 1.64
CA ILE A 156 -11.16 3.37 1.29
C ILE A 156 -11.52 3.65 -0.15
N SER A 157 -12.13 4.80 -0.36
CA SER A 157 -12.53 5.27 -1.67
C SER A 157 -12.22 6.75 -1.81
N ASN A 158 -12.06 7.23 -3.03
CA ASN A 158 -11.92 8.66 -3.27
C ASN A 158 -13.30 9.34 -3.18
N PRO A 159 -13.40 10.53 -2.55
CA PRO A 159 -14.64 11.28 -2.58
C PRO A 159 -15.04 11.64 -4.01
N VAL A 160 -16.33 11.57 -4.34
CA VAL A 160 -16.86 12.03 -5.63
C VAL A 160 -16.62 13.54 -5.71
N ASP A 161 -15.96 13.99 -6.76
CA ASP A 161 -15.98 15.41 -7.09
C ASP A 161 -17.39 15.77 -7.60
N PRO A 162 -18.18 16.55 -6.84
CA PRO A 162 -19.53 16.89 -7.25
C PRO A 162 -19.58 17.78 -8.51
N ASN A 163 -18.41 18.25 -8.97
CA ASN A 163 -18.27 19.12 -10.15
C ASN A 163 -17.48 18.46 -11.29
N GLY A 164 -17.17 17.16 -11.15
CA GLY A 164 -16.43 16.39 -12.16
C GLY A 164 -17.30 15.88 -13.30
#